data_c56c4fcae742c671da22a3506d09fa08
#
_entry.id   c56c4fcae742c671da22a3506d09fa08
#
_cell.length_a   1.000
_cell.length_b   1.000
_cell.length_c   1.000
_cell.angle_alpha   90.00
_cell.angle_beta   90.00
_cell.angle_gamma   90.00
#
_symmetry.space_group_name_H-M   'P 1'
#
loop_
_entity.id
_entity.type
_entity.pdbx_description
1 polymer ?
#
loop_
_entity_poly.entity_id
_entity_poly.type
_entity_poly.pdbx_seq_one_letter_code
_entity_poly.pdbx_strand_id
1 'polypeptide(L)'
;MKALRYGLFIGLLMTGVMMQGKAFAISFGDEGNLEVTGKIQSRISLRTGNTDGFTFPEVAGGNMVQQRNLATIELNHVLSQQTATMPEFKYHVKGRFLYEGVYDYGPEAFRDVREANPDVIDDFKHDEDLWEFYADYLKGPWFFRVGKQNLSWGETDIYQLLDRINPLDNTFGGAFEDLDDRRIPIWMARGMYNFGNIGPISSLTLEGFWNPGHAGQEVAPFAPYGSPYAYPSPPPTVPVRLHEPEDTFQNSRAGVRIQGVIDDNFNVALAHYQTIMDTPSAVVTIDPSVPGMVAQDLTYETVQVTGASMNFYEGHLNTVFRTEVAWFWDEPVFIPEINAPALFGNFVTGEIPKTNVLRYMVGFDKNFWFRLINRKSMINMYFQYFAEYYTNYDERQKLPVNRFPFGEFMDQERYEDKYTLVTSTTYMDGTLTPQVALVYDPEGALMYIPSIEKSFHPWIFKLAYYGITGHDDVSVGILRDRQQVSFQATLVF
;
A
#
# COMPACT_ATOMS: atom_id res chain seq x y z
N MET A 1 -11.64 -24.23 18.62
CA MET A 1 -11.68 -25.36 17.66
C MET A 1 -11.43 -24.97 16.22
N LYS A 2 -11.90 -23.82 15.72
CA LYS A 2 -11.55 -23.32 14.34
C LYS A 2 -10.05 -23.05 14.22
N ALA A 3 -9.42 -22.29 15.10
CA ALA A 3 -7.98 -22.00 15.09
C ALA A 3 -7.08 -23.25 15.04
N LEU A 4 -7.48 -24.34 15.73
CA LEU A 4 -6.77 -25.63 15.70
C LEU A 4 -6.89 -26.31 14.33
N ARG A 5 -8.02 -26.13 13.62
CA ARG A 5 -8.22 -26.66 12.26
C ARG A 5 -7.37 -25.95 11.23
N TYR A 6 -7.22 -24.62 11.32
CA TYR A 6 -6.41 -23.82 10.38
C TYR A 6 -4.91 -24.00 10.63
N GLY A 7 -4.47 -24.04 11.89
CA GLY A 7 -3.09 -24.41 12.22
C GLY A 7 -2.74 -25.82 11.74
N LEU A 8 -3.69 -26.76 11.78
CA LEU A 8 -3.52 -28.11 11.24
C LEU A 8 -3.52 -28.11 9.69
N PHE A 9 -4.33 -27.26 9.04
CA PHE A 9 -4.41 -27.19 7.58
C PHE A 9 -3.15 -26.56 6.99
N ILE A 10 -2.62 -25.48 7.57
CA ILE A 10 -1.32 -24.88 7.19
C ILE A 10 -0.19 -25.86 7.50
N GLY A 11 -0.22 -26.54 8.64
CA GLY A 11 0.74 -27.59 8.97
C GLY A 11 0.69 -28.78 8.04
N LEU A 12 -0.49 -29.22 7.59
CA LEU A 12 -0.67 -30.29 6.59
C LEU A 12 -0.22 -29.88 5.19
N LEU A 13 -0.48 -28.64 4.77
CA LEU A 13 0.04 -28.08 3.52
C LEU A 13 1.57 -28.01 3.57
N MET A 14 2.15 -27.50 4.67
CA MET A 14 3.61 -27.49 4.87
C MET A 14 4.22 -28.90 4.85
N THR A 15 3.59 -29.88 5.48
CA THR A 15 4.09 -31.27 5.46
C THR A 15 3.93 -31.93 4.10
N GLY A 16 2.85 -31.66 3.37
CA GLY A 16 2.63 -32.17 2.01
C GLY A 16 3.67 -31.66 1.00
N VAL A 17 4.03 -30.38 1.10
CA VAL A 17 5.06 -29.74 0.25
C VAL A 17 6.47 -30.20 0.65
N MET A 18 6.74 -30.43 1.94
CA MET A 18 8.05 -30.93 2.40
C MET A 18 8.37 -32.36 1.94
N MET A 19 7.37 -33.20 1.65
CA MET A 19 7.59 -34.57 1.23
C MET A 19 8.09 -34.72 -0.21
N GLN A 20 8.03 -33.70 -1.06
CA GLN A 20 8.44 -33.77 -2.47
C GLN A 20 9.80 -33.15 -2.82
N GLY A 21 10.45 -32.45 -1.91
CA GLY A 21 11.87 -32.03 -2.06
C GLY A 21 12.20 -31.07 -3.21
N LYS A 22 11.24 -30.63 -4.00
CA LYS A 22 11.41 -29.68 -5.11
C LYS A 22 10.17 -28.77 -5.15
N ALA A 23 10.33 -27.50 -4.77
CA ALA A 23 9.31 -26.51 -5.05
C ALA A 23 9.52 -26.01 -6.48
N PHE A 24 8.56 -26.28 -7.34
CA PHE A 24 8.52 -25.77 -8.71
C PHE A 24 7.12 -25.22 -8.97
N ALA A 25 7.03 -24.19 -9.81
CA ALA A 25 5.79 -23.92 -10.51
C ALA A 25 5.31 -25.24 -11.12
N ILE A 26 4.09 -25.63 -10.78
CA ILE A 26 3.53 -26.88 -11.29
C ILE A 26 2.89 -26.56 -12.63
N SER A 27 3.55 -26.97 -13.71
CA SER A 27 3.02 -26.78 -15.06
C SER A 27 2.25 -28.02 -15.50
N PHE A 28 1.04 -27.81 -16.02
CA PHE A 28 0.17 -28.85 -16.54
C PHE A 28 -0.13 -28.61 -18.04
N GLY A 29 -0.51 -29.67 -18.75
CA GLY A 29 -0.87 -29.65 -20.17
C GLY A 29 0.30 -29.95 -21.08
N ASP A 30 0.00 -30.24 -22.34
CA ASP A 30 0.97 -30.71 -23.35
C ASP A 30 2.06 -29.67 -23.70
N GLU A 31 1.80 -28.36 -23.40
CA GLU A 31 2.70 -27.25 -23.66
C GLU A 31 2.98 -26.41 -22.38
N GLY A 32 2.60 -26.90 -21.18
CA GLY A 32 2.74 -26.14 -19.93
C GLY A 32 1.87 -24.88 -19.89
N ASN A 33 0.72 -24.89 -20.54
CA ASN A 33 -0.19 -23.75 -20.68
C ASN A 33 -0.98 -23.42 -19.40
N LEU A 34 -0.92 -24.29 -18.40
CA LEU A 34 -1.47 -24.07 -17.07
C LEU A 34 -0.33 -24.09 -16.06
N GLU A 35 -0.10 -22.99 -15.36
CA GLU A 35 0.91 -22.82 -14.33
C GLU A 35 0.24 -22.54 -12.99
N VAL A 36 0.67 -23.26 -11.95
CA VAL A 36 0.24 -23.06 -10.58
C VAL A 36 1.46 -22.73 -9.74
N THR A 37 1.43 -21.58 -9.08
CA THR A 37 2.47 -21.09 -8.16
C THR A 37 1.85 -20.69 -6.84
N GLY A 38 2.65 -20.47 -5.82
CA GLY A 38 2.15 -19.98 -4.55
C GLY A 38 3.24 -19.66 -3.56
N LYS A 39 2.85 -19.00 -2.48
CA LYS A 39 3.71 -18.74 -1.32
C LYS A 39 2.95 -18.99 -0.02
N ILE A 40 3.67 -19.46 0.99
CA ILE A 40 3.21 -19.51 2.38
C ILE A 40 4.22 -18.73 3.20
N GLN A 41 3.77 -17.71 3.88
CA GLN A 41 4.59 -16.78 4.64
C GLN A 41 4.13 -16.74 6.10
N SER A 42 5.08 -16.78 7.03
CA SER A 42 4.83 -16.52 8.43
C SER A 42 5.76 -15.41 8.90
N ARG A 43 5.21 -14.40 9.57
CA ARG A 43 5.95 -13.25 10.10
C ARG A 43 5.62 -13.05 11.57
N ILE A 44 6.65 -12.82 12.38
CA ILE A 44 6.54 -12.39 13.78
C ILE A 44 7.27 -11.07 13.92
N SER A 45 6.60 -10.09 14.52
CA SER A 45 7.20 -8.78 14.86
C SER A 45 7.09 -8.53 16.36
N LEU A 46 8.18 -8.08 16.95
CA LEU A 46 8.28 -7.77 18.37
C LEU A 46 8.58 -6.29 18.54
N ARG A 47 7.89 -5.63 19.45
CA ARG A 47 8.17 -4.25 19.86
C ARG A 47 9.56 -4.15 20.48
N THR A 48 10.34 -3.11 20.15
CA THR A 48 11.68 -2.92 20.71
C THR A 48 11.74 -1.87 21.82
N GLY A 49 10.72 -1.01 21.92
CA GLY A 49 10.53 -0.02 22.97
C GLY A 49 9.13 -0.11 23.56
N ASN A 50 8.86 0.65 24.63
CA ASN A 50 7.53 0.80 25.18
C ASN A 50 6.78 1.88 24.41
N THR A 51 5.47 1.72 24.23
CA THR A 51 4.57 2.79 23.76
C THR A 51 4.09 3.60 24.97
N ASP A 52 3.79 4.88 24.76
CA ASP A 52 3.32 5.78 25.83
C ASP A 52 1.87 5.54 26.26
N GLY A 53 1.13 4.75 25.48
CA GLY A 53 -0.28 4.43 25.78
C GLY A 53 -1.26 5.53 25.40
N PHE A 54 -0.81 6.59 24.74
CA PHE A 54 -1.67 7.72 24.37
C PHE A 54 -2.11 7.66 22.89
N THR A 55 -1.17 7.74 21.96
CA THR A 55 -1.44 7.64 20.52
C THR A 55 -1.62 6.19 20.07
N PHE A 56 -1.03 5.28 20.81
CA PHE A 56 -1.10 3.83 20.61
C PHE A 56 -1.37 3.14 21.94
N PRO A 57 -1.95 1.93 21.93
CA PRO A 57 -2.13 1.15 23.17
C PRO A 57 -0.77 0.89 23.82
N GLU A 58 -0.76 0.84 25.14
CA GLU A 58 0.43 0.53 25.93
C GLU A 58 0.88 -0.91 25.66
N VAL A 59 2.01 -1.04 24.98
CA VAL A 59 2.65 -2.32 24.68
C VAL A 59 4.12 -2.23 25.05
N ALA A 60 4.53 -3.02 26.02
CA ALA A 60 5.92 -3.04 26.47
C ALA A 60 6.88 -3.64 25.44
N GLY A 61 8.14 -3.22 25.49
CA GLY A 61 9.21 -3.81 24.68
C GLY A 61 9.34 -5.32 24.88
N GLY A 62 9.63 -6.04 23.81
CA GLY A 62 9.66 -7.50 23.75
C GLY A 62 8.31 -8.17 23.46
N ASN A 63 7.21 -7.46 23.57
CA ASN A 63 5.89 -8.01 23.25
C ASN A 63 5.66 -8.11 21.73
N MET A 64 4.87 -9.11 21.35
CA MET A 64 4.46 -9.35 19.98
C MET A 64 3.46 -8.30 19.53
N VAL A 65 3.70 -7.73 18.33
CA VAL A 65 2.81 -6.76 17.68
C VAL A 65 2.28 -7.25 16.34
N GLN A 66 2.78 -8.38 15.87
CA GLN A 66 2.29 -9.06 14.66
C GLN A 66 2.66 -10.54 14.74
N GLN A 67 1.73 -11.39 14.36
CA GLN A 67 2.00 -12.81 14.04
C GLN A 67 1.13 -13.19 12.85
N ARG A 68 1.59 -12.80 11.67
CA ARG A 68 0.87 -12.94 10.43
C ARG A 68 1.26 -14.20 9.70
N ASN A 69 0.25 -14.94 9.27
CA ASN A 69 0.39 -16.07 8.37
C ASN A 69 -0.40 -15.75 7.10
N LEU A 70 0.28 -15.75 5.97
CA LEU A 70 -0.28 -15.45 4.66
C LEU A 70 0.02 -16.60 3.72
N ALA A 71 -1.01 -17.13 3.06
CA ALA A 71 -0.85 -18.06 1.96
C ALA A 71 -1.50 -17.50 0.70
N THR A 72 -0.80 -17.60 -0.43
CA THR A 72 -1.37 -17.29 -1.75
C THR A 72 -1.18 -18.46 -2.68
N ILE A 73 -2.18 -18.71 -3.50
CA ILE A 73 -2.15 -19.67 -4.60
C ILE A 73 -2.54 -18.93 -5.86
N GLU A 74 -1.70 -19.02 -6.89
CA GLU A 74 -1.89 -18.35 -8.17
C GLU A 74 -1.98 -19.38 -9.28
N LEU A 75 -2.96 -19.22 -10.17
CA LEU A 75 -3.19 -20.05 -11.32
C LEU A 75 -3.21 -19.16 -12.56
N ASN A 76 -2.31 -19.44 -13.51
CA ASN A 76 -2.22 -18.80 -14.82
C ASN A 76 -2.51 -19.81 -15.90
N HIS A 77 -3.50 -19.56 -16.76
CA HIS A 77 -3.86 -20.45 -17.84
C HIS A 77 -3.98 -19.71 -19.18
N VAL A 78 -3.18 -20.15 -20.15
CA VAL A 78 -3.26 -19.69 -21.54
C VAL A 78 -4.19 -20.65 -22.31
N LEU A 79 -5.41 -20.18 -22.60
CA LEU A 79 -6.41 -20.97 -23.34
C LEU A 79 -6.13 -21.02 -24.83
N SER A 80 -5.63 -19.93 -25.40
CA SER A 80 -5.18 -19.87 -26.78
C SER A 80 -4.04 -18.89 -26.93
N GLN A 81 -3.09 -19.20 -27.81
CA GLN A 81 -2.00 -18.30 -28.17
C GLN A 81 -2.40 -17.42 -29.35
N GLN A 82 -1.87 -16.21 -29.40
CA GLN A 82 -2.13 -15.30 -30.52
C GLN A 82 -1.52 -15.84 -31.81
N THR A 83 -2.36 -15.89 -32.85
CA THR A 83 -1.95 -16.19 -34.23
C THR A 83 -2.49 -15.13 -35.18
N ALA A 84 -2.20 -15.23 -36.47
CA ALA A 84 -2.76 -14.29 -37.46
C ALA A 84 -4.30 -14.26 -37.44
N THR A 85 -4.94 -15.38 -37.13
CA THR A 85 -6.42 -15.53 -37.15
C THR A 85 -7.05 -15.58 -35.77
N MET A 86 -6.34 -16.11 -34.77
CA MET A 86 -6.87 -16.31 -33.41
C MET A 86 -6.30 -15.29 -32.42
N PRO A 87 -7.14 -14.77 -31.48
CA PRO A 87 -6.65 -13.98 -30.35
C PRO A 87 -5.97 -14.86 -29.30
N GLU A 88 -5.14 -14.23 -28.47
CA GLU A 88 -4.73 -14.84 -27.21
C GLU A 88 -5.83 -14.65 -26.17
N PHE A 89 -6.18 -15.74 -25.51
CA PHE A 89 -7.00 -15.74 -24.32
C PHE A 89 -6.26 -16.38 -23.17
N LYS A 90 -6.19 -15.67 -22.06
CA LYS A 90 -5.70 -16.22 -20.80
C LYS A 90 -6.54 -15.76 -19.65
N TYR A 91 -6.51 -16.49 -18.54
CA TYR A 91 -7.08 -16.05 -17.28
C TYR A 91 -6.10 -16.29 -16.15
N HIS A 92 -6.28 -15.48 -15.12
CA HIS A 92 -5.52 -15.52 -13.88
C HIS A 92 -6.47 -15.62 -12.70
N VAL A 93 -6.11 -16.44 -11.74
CA VAL A 93 -6.84 -16.60 -10.47
C VAL A 93 -5.82 -16.60 -9.34
N LYS A 94 -6.02 -15.77 -8.32
CA LYS A 94 -5.22 -15.74 -7.10
C LYS A 94 -6.10 -15.78 -5.87
N GLY A 95 -5.95 -16.84 -5.08
CA GLY A 95 -6.52 -16.93 -3.76
C GLY A 95 -5.55 -16.42 -2.70
N ARG A 96 -6.07 -15.73 -1.70
CA ARG A 96 -5.32 -15.24 -0.53
C ARG A 96 -5.99 -15.74 0.75
N PHE A 97 -5.18 -16.22 1.69
CA PHE A 97 -5.60 -16.68 3.01
C PHE A 97 -4.74 -15.97 4.04
N LEU A 98 -5.36 -15.23 4.95
CA LEU A 98 -4.71 -14.47 6.00
C LEU A 98 -5.14 -14.96 7.37
N TYR A 99 -4.18 -15.06 8.29
CA TYR A 99 -4.45 -15.21 9.71
C TYR A 99 -3.48 -14.37 10.54
N GLU A 100 -4.01 -13.41 11.32
CA GLU A 100 -3.25 -12.56 12.23
C GLU A 100 -3.45 -13.01 13.68
N GLY A 101 -2.48 -13.73 14.21
CA GLY A 101 -2.58 -14.36 15.54
C GLY A 101 -2.39 -13.39 16.71
N VAL A 102 -1.95 -12.15 16.48
CA VAL A 102 -1.73 -11.17 17.55
C VAL A 102 -2.99 -10.88 18.36
N TYR A 103 -4.15 -10.97 17.72
CA TYR A 103 -5.44 -10.78 18.37
C TYR A 103 -5.91 -11.98 19.22
N ASP A 104 -5.29 -13.16 19.07
CA ASP A 104 -5.64 -14.37 19.82
C ASP A 104 -4.70 -14.63 20.99
N TYR A 105 -3.41 -14.45 20.79
CA TYR A 105 -2.36 -14.78 21.76
C TYR A 105 -1.28 -13.69 21.93
N GLY A 106 -1.52 -12.51 21.37
CA GLY A 106 -0.69 -11.33 21.61
C GLY A 106 -0.92 -10.68 22.98
N PRO A 107 -0.39 -9.48 23.21
CA PRO A 107 -0.62 -8.68 24.40
C PRO A 107 -2.10 -8.48 24.72
N GLU A 108 -2.40 -8.28 26.01
CA GLU A 108 -3.77 -8.04 26.49
C GLU A 108 -4.45 -6.89 25.74
N ALA A 109 -3.73 -5.78 25.53
CA ALA A 109 -4.24 -4.62 24.80
C ALA A 109 -4.85 -4.95 23.44
N PHE A 110 -4.28 -5.90 22.66
CA PHE A 110 -4.83 -6.29 21.35
C PHE A 110 -5.99 -7.29 21.48
N ARG A 111 -6.00 -8.11 22.53
CA ARG A 111 -7.14 -8.97 22.82
C ARG A 111 -8.36 -8.17 23.26
N ASP A 112 -8.16 -7.12 24.06
CA ASP A 112 -9.21 -6.20 24.49
C ASP A 112 -9.83 -5.45 23.29
N VAL A 113 -9.03 -5.03 22.32
CA VAL A 113 -9.54 -4.43 21.06
C VAL A 113 -10.45 -5.41 20.32
N ARG A 114 -10.08 -6.68 20.25
CA ARG A 114 -10.89 -7.72 19.64
C ARG A 114 -12.20 -7.96 20.41
N GLU A 115 -12.14 -7.97 21.75
CA GLU A 115 -13.34 -8.14 22.58
C GLU A 115 -14.31 -6.96 22.45
N ALA A 116 -13.76 -5.75 22.28
CA ALA A 116 -14.54 -4.53 22.06
C ALA A 116 -15.14 -4.40 20.65
N ASN A 117 -14.49 -5.00 19.64
CA ASN A 117 -14.86 -4.88 18.22
C ASN A 117 -14.83 -6.24 17.50
N PRO A 118 -15.60 -7.25 17.97
CA PRO A 118 -15.42 -8.63 17.51
C PRO A 118 -15.65 -8.81 16.01
N ASP A 119 -16.68 -8.19 15.44
CA ASP A 119 -17.04 -8.34 14.03
C ASP A 119 -15.97 -7.71 13.12
N VAL A 120 -15.52 -6.49 13.44
CA VAL A 120 -14.51 -5.78 12.66
C VAL A 120 -13.14 -6.47 12.74
N ILE A 121 -12.73 -6.92 13.93
CA ILE A 121 -11.44 -7.57 14.12
C ILE A 121 -11.43 -9.00 13.54
N ASP A 122 -12.55 -9.68 13.46
CA ASP A 122 -12.59 -11.00 12.80
C ASP A 122 -12.18 -10.87 11.31
N ASP A 123 -12.55 -9.78 10.60
CA ASP A 123 -12.14 -9.52 9.22
C ASP A 123 -10.64 -9.22 9.12
N PHE A 124 -10.06 -8.46 10.03
CA PHE A 124 -8.60 -8.20 10.04
C PHE A 124 -7.76 -9.39 10.48
N LYS A 125 -8.34 -10.24 11.31
CA LYS A 125 -7.67 -11.41 11.87
C LYS A 125 -7.67 -12.59 10.91
N HIS A 126 -8.73 -12.73 10.13
CA HIS A 126 -8.98 -13.90 9.32
C HIS A 126 -9.67 -13.50 8.02
N ASP A 127 -8.97 -13.64 6.92
CA ASP A 127 -9.45 -13.29 5.59
C ASP A 127 -9.19 -14.45 4.62
N GLU A 128 -10.24 -14.83 3.86
CA GLU A 128 -10.18 -15.81 2.78
C GLU A 128 -10.78 -15.15 1.54
N ASP A 129 -9.96 -14.62 0.65
CA ASP A 129 -10.41 -13.83 -0.49
C ASP A 129 -9.96 -14.40 -1.83
N LEU A 130 -10.83 -14.28 -2.83
CA LEU A 130 -10.46 -14.30 -4.24
C LEU A 130 -9.75 -13.00 -4.57
N TRP A 131 -8.43 -12.98 -4.32
CA TRP A 131 -7.64 -11.76 -4.34
C TRP A 131 -7.55 -11.15 -5.74
N GLU A 132 -7.22 -11.96 -6.75
CA GLU A 132 -7.26 -11.54 -8.15
C GLU A 132 -8.01 -12.57 -8.99
N PHE A 133 -8.83 -12.09 -9.91
CA PHE A 133 -9.53 -12.90 -10.88
C PHE A 133 -9.80 -12.09 -12.14
N TYR A 134 -9.07 -12.36 -13.21
CA TYR A 134 -9.29 -11.63 -14.46
C TYR A 134 -9.04 -12.51 -15.69
N ALA A 135 -9.62 -12.06 -16.80
CA ALA A 135 -9.41 -12.63 -18.13
C ALA A 135 -8.82 -11.59 -19.06
N ASP A 136 -7.84 -12.00 -19.85
CA ASP A 136 -7.15 -11.20 -20.85
C ASP A 136 -7.52 -11.64 -22.26
N TYR A 137 -7.69 -10.64 -23.12
CA TYR A 137 -7.84 -10.78 -24.56
C TYR A 137 -6.78 -9.92 -25.25
N LEU A 138 -5.97 -10.54 -26.13
CA LEU A 138 -4.99 -9.84 -26.95
C LEU A 138 -5.16 -10.19 -28.42
N LYS A 139 -5.35 -9.18 -29.27
CA LYS A 139 -5.41 -9.32 -30.71
C LYS A 139 -4.81 -8.12 -31.43
N GLY A 140 -3.69 -8.32 -32.10
CA GLY A 140 -2.97 -7.24 -32.78
C GLY A 140 -2.63 -6.10 -31.84
N PRO A 141 -3.07 -4.85 -32.11
CA PRO A 141 -2.79 -3.72 -31.24
C PRO A 141 -3.69 -3.61 -29.99
N TRP A 142 -4.72 -4.43 -29.88
CA TRP A 142 -5.73 -4.39 -28.83
C TRP A 142 -5.40 -5.33 -27.69
N PHE A 143 -5.46 -4.81 -26.47
CA PHE A 143 -5.47 -5.59 -25.24
C PHE A 143 -6.68 -5.19 -24.40
N PHE A 144 -7.37 -6.18 -23.85
CA PHE A 144 -8.45 -5.99 -22.88
C PHE A 144 -8.26 -6.92 -21.71
N ARG A 145 -8.51 -6.41 -20.50
CA ARG A 145 -8.58 -7.18 -19.26
C ARG A 145 -9.84 -6.83 -18.50
N VAL A 146 -10.56 -7.83 -18.02
CA VAL A 146 -11.77 -7.65 -17.21
C VAL A 146 -11.71 -8.55 -16.00
N GLY A 147 -11.99 -8.00 -14.83
CA GLY A 147 -12.00 -8.74 -13.56
C GLY A 147 -11.42 -7.97 -12.40
N LYS A 148 -11.24 -8.67 -11.25
CA LYS A 148 -10.61 -8.15 -10.04
C LYS A 148 -9.08 -8.15 -10.22
N GLN A 149 -8.46 -6.99 -10.27
CA GLN A 149 -7.05 -6.82 -10.68
C GLN A 149 -6.38 -5.61 -10.05
N ASN A 150 -5.06 -5.62 -10.05
CA ASN A 150 -4.24 -4.45 -9.74
C ASN A 150 -3.88 -3.68 -11.02
N LEU A 151 -3.84 -2.35 -10.91
CA LEU A 151 -3.38 -1.43 -11.95
C LEU A 151 -2.48 -0.36 -11.36
N SER A 152 -1.23 -0.33 -11.77
CA SER A 152 -0.24 0.67 -11.32
C SER A 152 0.16 1.58 -12.48
N TRP A 153 0.10 2.91 -12.24
CA TRP A 153 0.51 3.94 -13.20
C TRP A 153 1.66 4.80 -12.72
N GLY A 154 2.17 4.58 -11.51
CA GLY A 154 3.24 5.35 -10.91
C GLY A 154 4.64 4.76 -11.11
N GLU A 155 5.65 5.58 -10.86
CA GLU A 155 7.08 5.27 -10.92
C GLU A 155 7.75 5.34 -9.52
N THR A 156 6.97 5.53 -8.48
CA THR A 156 7.43 5.74 -7.10
C THR A 156 7.53 4.43 -6.33
N ASP A 157 8.49 4.32 -5.41
CA ASP A 157 8.76 3.07 -4.70
C ASP A 157 8.14 3.02 -3.29
N ILE A 158 8.07 4.14 -2.56
CA ILE A 158 7.64 4.17 -1.15
C ILE A 158 6.35 4.97 -0.98
N TYR A 159 6.28 6.18 -1.54
CA TYR A 159 5.10 7.04 -1.49
C TYR A 159 4.42 7.04 -2.85
N GLN A 160 3.10 6.85 -2.85
CA GLN A 160 2.33 6.85 -4.10
C GLN A 160 1.98 8.28 -4.52
N LEU A 161 2.24 8.63 -5.79
CA LEU A 161 1.77 9.86 -6.43
C LEU A 161 0.67 9.55 -7.43
N LEU A 162 1.02 8.97 -8.59
CA LEU A 162 0.05 8.56 -9.63
C LEU A 162 -0.50 7.14 -9.43
N ASP A 163 0.08 6.35 -8.55
CA ASP A 163 -0.34 4.97 -8.31
C ASP A 163 -1.38 4.87 -7.20
N ARG A 164 -2.51 5.61 -7.32
CA ARG A 164 -3.61 5.63 -6.34
C ARG A 164 -4.93 5.09 -6.90
N ILE A 165 -4.87 4.25 -7.92
CA ILE A 165 -6.04 3.64 -8.54
C ILE A 165 -6.61 2.54 -7.63
N ASN A 166 -5.75 1.65 -7.17
CA ASN A 166 -6.08 0.62 -6.21
C ASN A 166 -5.88 1.13 -4.78
N PRO A 167 -6.81 0.87 -3.86
CA PRO A 167 -6.64 1.24 -2.46
C PRO A 167 -5.51 0.46 -1.79
N LEU A 168 -4.92 1.04 -0.74
CA LEU A 168 -3.90 0.40 0.09
C LEU A 168 -4.45 -0.01 1.44
N ASP A 169 -4.27 -1.27 1.80
CA ASP A 169 -4.51 -1.74 3.15
C ASP A 169 -3.42 -1.25 4.12
N ASN A 170 -3.69 -0.14 4.80
CA ASN A 170 -2.80 0.41 5.81
C ASN A 170 -2.86 -0.36 7.13
N THR A 171 -3.88 -1.18 7.35
CA THR A 171 -4.03 -2.03 8.53
C THR A 171 -3.14 -3.27 8.47
N PHE A 172 -2.68 -3.62 7.27
CA PHE A 172 -1.83 -4.77 6.99
C PHE A 172 -0.36 -4.59 7.44
N GLY A 173 -0.01 -3.53 8.11
CA GLY A 173 1.34 -3.24 8.60
C GLY A 173 1.78 -1.81 8.31
N GLY A 174 0.97 -1.04 7.61
CA GLY A 174 1.21 0.35 7.31
C GLY A 174 2.56 0.58 6.62
N ALA A 175 3.33 1.55 7.09
CA ALA A 175 4.64 1.90 6.53
C ALA A 175 5.72 0.80 6.66
N PHE A 176 5.42 -0.33 7.34
CA PHE A 176 6.35 -1.44 7.55
C PHE A 176 6.18 -2.59 6.53
N GLU A 177 5.24 -2.44 5.57
CA GLU A 177 4.96 -3.44 4.55
C GLU A 177 5.24 -2.91 3.14
N ASP A 178 5.59 -3.84 2.25
CA ASP A 178 5.76 -3.53 0.84
C ASP A 178 4.42 -3.09 0.20
N LEU A 179 4.45 -2.13 -0.74
CA LEU A 179 3.23 -1.59 -1.39
C LEU A 179 2.42 -2.68 -2.09
N ASP A 180 3.07 -3.64 -2.72
CA ASP A 180 2.38 -4.70 -3.47
C ASP A 180 1.60 -5.67 -2.57
N ASP A 181 2.07 -5.93 -1.34
CA ASP A 181 1.35 -6.77 -0.39
C ASP A 181 0.14 -6.05 0.24
N ARG A 182 0.12 -4.70 0.18
CA ARG A 182 -0.94 -3.84 0.72
C ARG A 182 -1.98 -3.42 -0.33
N ARG A 183 -1.64 -3.49 -1.63
CA ARG A 183 -2.51 -3.04 -2.71
C ARG A 183 -3.69 -3.97 -2.89
N ILE A 184 -4.91 -3.44 -2.73
CA ILE A 184 -6.17 -4.18 -2.83
C ILE A 184 -6.63 -4.22 -4.29
N PRO A 185 -6.78 -5.40 -4.90
CA PRO A 185 -7.30 -5.51 -6.25
C PRO A 185 -8.78 -5.08 -6.31
N ILE A 186 -9.16 -4.39 -7.37
CA ILE A 186 -10.55 -3.96 -7.59
C ILE A 186 -11.11 -4.50 -8.91
N TRP A 187 -12.44 -4.67 -8.96
CA TRP A 187 -13.13 -5.05 -10.18
C TRP A 187 -13.08 -3.92 -11.20
N MET A 188 -12.49 -4.17 -12.36
CA MET A 188 -12.43 -3.18 -13.42
C MET A 188 -12.39 -3.81 -14.82
N ALA A 189 -12.82 -3.04 -15.80
CA ALA A 189 -12.52 -3.25 -17.22
C ALA A 189 -11.34 -2.34 -17.59
N ARG A 190 -10.33 -2.89 -18.24
CA ARG A 190 -9.13 -2.20 -18.73
C ARG A 190 -8.98 -2.47 -20.23
N GLY A 191 -8.68 -1.44 -21.00
CA GLY A 191 -8.42 -1.57 -22.42
C GLY A 191 -7.18 -0.77 -22.83
N MET A 192 -6.40 -1.32 -23.76
CA MET A 192 -5.21 -0.65 -24.31
C MET A 192 -5.22 -0.77 -25.82
N TYR A 193 -4.75 0.29 -26.49
CA TYR A 193 -4.50 0.29 -27.92
C TYR A 193 -3.07 0.77 -28.19
N ASN A 194 -2.28 -0.07 -28.84
CA ASN A 194 -0.90 0.27 -29.25
C ASN A 194 -0.90 0.79 -30.67
N PHE A 195 -0.61 2.07 -30.85
CA PHE A 195 -0.48 2.73 -32.16
C PHE A 195 0.82 2.39 -32.88
N GLY A 196 1.77 1.74 -32.19
CA GLY A 196 3.11 1.51 -32.70
C GLY A 196 3.96 2.80 -32.69
N ASN A 197 4.77 2.97 -33.73
CA ASN A 197 5.69 4.09 -33.83
C ASN A 197 5.04 5.26 -34.61
N ILE A 198 5.04 6.45 -34.01
CA ILE A 198 4.53 7.68 -34.61
C ILE A 198 5.59 8.78 -34.52
N GLY A 199 6.29 9.05 -35.63
CA GLY A 199 7.38 10.02 -35.67
C GLY A 199 8.51 9.67 -34.72
N PRO A 200 8.91 10.56 -33.79
CA PRO A 200 9.96 10.29 -32.80
C PRO A 200 9.48 9.46 -31.62
N ILE A 201 8.19 9.11 -31.57
CA ILE A 201 7.60 8.35 -30.47
C ILE A 201 7.50 6.89 -30.91
N SER A 202 8.18 6.01 -30.18
CA SER A 202 8.03 4.57 -30.31
C SER A 202 7.05 4.02 -29.26
N SER A 203 6.34 2.94 -29.63
CA SER A 203 5.40 2.23 -28.73
C SER A 203 4.31 3.13 -28.12
N LEU A 204 3.79 4.09 -28.90
CA LEU A 204 2.71 4.95 -28.41
C LEU A 204 1.47 4.11 -28.08
N THR A 205 0.98 4.21 -26.83
CA THR A 205 -0.13 3.42 -26.31
C THR A 205 -1.13 4.34 -25.60
N LEU A 206 -2.41 4.14 -25.90
CA LEU A 206 -3.53 4.69 -25.13
C LEU A 206 -4.13 3.58 -24.26
N GLU A 207 -4.30 3.85 -23.01
CA GLU A 207 -4.87 2.96 -22.00
C GLU A 207 -6.04 3.64 -21.30
N GLY A 208 -7.08 2.87 -20.98
CA GLY A 208 -8.17 3.33 -20.13
C GLY A 208 -8.64 2.23 -19.21
N PHE A 209 -9.19 2.61 -18.07
CA PHE A 209 -9.84 1.70 -17.13
C PHE A 209 -11.15 2.29 -16.62
N TRP A 210 -12.02 1.40 -16.15
CA TRP A 210 -13.28 1.74 -15.52
C TRP A 210 -13.65 0.68 -14.48
N ASN A 211 -13.80 1.12 -13.23
CA ASN A 211 -14.43 0.38 -12.14
C ASN A 211 -15.81 0.98 -11.93
N PRO A 212 -16.90 0.29 -12.26
CA PRO A 212 -18.25 0.77 -12.02
C PRO A 212 -18.53 0.79 -10.51
N GLY A 213 -19.07 1.90 -10.00
CA GLY A 213 -19.37 2.07 -8.59
C GLY A 213 -20.31 1.03 -7.98
N HIS A 214 -20.98 0.24 -8.80
CA HIS A 214 -21.83 -0.87 -8.37
C HIS A 214 -21.15 -2.23 -8.29
N ALA A 215 -19.87 -2.33 -8.62
CA ALA A 215 -19.15 -3.61 -8.66
C ALA A 215 -18.26 -3.83 -7.44
N GLY A 216 -18.81 -3.62 -6.23
CA GLY A 216 -18.05 -3.71 -5.00
C GLY A 216 -17.01 -2.58 -4.90
N GLN A 217 -17.31 -1.56 -4.13
CA GLN A 217 -16.38 -0.47 -3.84
C GLN A 217 -15.38 -0.95 -2.80
N GLU A 218 -14.36 -1.64 -3.26
CA GLU A 218 -13.21 -1.89 -2.38
C GLU A 218 -12.59 -0.56 -1.98
N VAL A 219 -12.50 -0.32 -0.68
CA VAL A 219 -11.83 0.85 -0.08
C VAL A 219 -10.74 0.37 0.85
N ALA A 220 -9.82 1.27 1.19
CA ALA A 220 -8.82 0.96 2.20
C ALA A 220 -9.50 0.71 3.55
N PRO A 221 -9.24 -0.42 4.22
CA PRO A 221 -9.86 -0.71 5.51
C PRO A 221 -9.35 0.26 6.57
N PHE A 222 -10.21 0.55 7.56
CA PHE A 222 -9.90 1.43 8.68
C PHE A 222 -9.94 0.65 9.99
N ALA A 223 -8.76 0.40 10.58
CA ALA A 223 -8.65 -0.37 11.81
C ALA A 223 -9.16 0.43 13.03
N PRO A 224 -9.92 -0.19 13.95
CA PRO A 224 -10.33 0.46 15.18
C PRO A 224 -9.13 0.86 16.04
N TYR A 225 -9.32 1.91 16.85
CA TYR A 225 -8.30 2.35 17.81
C TYR A 225 -7.79 1.17 18.66
N GLY A 226 -6.50 1.15 18.88
CA GLY A 226 -5.84 0.09 19.66
C GLY A 226 -5.36 -1.09 18.84
N SER A 227 -5.73 -1.20 17.56
CA SER A 227 -5.15 -2.22 16.67
C SER A 227 -3.65 -1.96 16.42
N PRO A 228 -2.83 -3.00 16.17
CA PRO A 228 -1.36 -2.85 16.03
C PRO A 228 -0.91 -1.81 15.01
N TYR A 229 -1.66 -1.66 13.92
CA TYR A 229 -1.36 -0.75 12.81
C TYR A 229 -2.50 0.24 12.53
N ALA A 230 -3.37 0.48 13.54
CA ALA A 230 -4.38 1.54 13.45
C ALA A 230 -3.74 2.90 13.15
N TYR A 231 -4.51 3.78 12.55
CA TYR A 231 -4.10 5.17 12.37
C TYR A 231 -3.74 5.79 13.73
N PRO A 232 -2.65 6.57 13.83
CA PRO A 232 -2.25 7.20 15.09
C PRO A 232 -3.33 8.18 15.57
N SER A 233 -3.99 7.86 16.67
CA SER A 233 -5.03 8.69 17.26
C SER A 233 -5.21 8.35 18.75
N PRO A 234 -5.64 9.29 19.59
CA PRO A 234 -6.05 8.99 20.96
C PRO A 234 -7.33 8.14 20.99
N PRO A 235 -7.67 7.54 22.15
CA PRO A 235 -8.92 6.86 22.33
C PRO A 235 -10.11 7.77 21.94
N PRO A 236 -11.07 7.29 21.14
CA PRO A 236 -12.22 8.09 20.77
C PRO A 236 -13.08 8.44 22.00
N THR A 237 -13.40 9.71 22.16
CA THR A 237 -14.26 10.20 23.25
C THR A 237 -15.73 10.34 22.85
N VAL A 238 -16.02 10.16 21.56
CA VAL A 238 -17.35 10.18 20.96
C VAL A 238 -17.52 8.96 20.06
N PRO A 239 -18.77 8.55 19.76
CA PRO A 239 -19.01 7.48 18.80
C PRO A 239 -18.37 7.79 17.45
N VAL A 240 -17.67 6.80 16.88
CA VAL A 240 -17.07 6.85 15.55
C VAL A 240 -17.91 6.01 14.60
N ARG A 241 -18.32 6.59 13.47
CA ARG A 241 -19.10 5.91 12.43
C ARG A 241 -18.36 5.99 11.11
N LEU A 242 -18.05 4.83 10.53
CA LEU A 242 -17.44 4.72 9.21
C LEU A 242 -18.53 4.61 8.15
N HIS A 243 -18.46 5.46 7.14
CA HIS A 243 -19.35 5.47 5.98
C HIS A 243 -18.58 5.03 4.74
N GLU A 244 -18.86 3.83 4.29
CA GLU A 244 -18.35 3.37 2.99
C GLU A 244 -19.05 4.10 1.84
N PRO A 245 -18.38 4.26 0.68
CA PRO A 245 -18.99 4.89 -0.49
C PRO A 245 -20.22 4.09 -0.95
N GLU A 246 -21.29 4.80 -1.26
CA GLU A 246 -22.49 4.17 -1.83
C GLU A 246 -22.20 3.52 -3.19
N ASP A 247 -22.85 2.40 -3.46
CA ASP A 247 -22.81 1.69 -4.75
C ASP A 247 -23.55 2.48 -5.85
N THR A 248 -22.92 3.57 -6.30
CA THR A 248 -23.47 4.46 -7.34
C THR A 248 -22.45 4.68 -8.45
N PHE A 249 -22.92 5.03 -9.65
CA PHE A 249 -22.03 5.39 -10.75
C PHE A 249 -21.20 6.66 -10.47
N GLN A 250 -21.61 7.52 -9.56
CA GLN A 250 -20.87 8.71 -9.16
C GLN A 250 -19.57 8.35 -8.46
N ASN A 251 -19.55 7.21 -7.74
CA ASN A 251 -18.39 6.68 -7.05
C ASN A 251 -17.54 5.75 -7.94
N SER A 252 -17.77 5.74 -9.28
CA SER A 252 -16.93 4.98 -10.21
C SER A 252 -15.49 5.50 -10.18
N ARG A 253 -14.53 4.58 -10.25
CA ARG A 253 -13.15 4.94 -10.59
C ARG A 253 -12.96 4.75 -12.08
N ALA A 254 -12.42 5.74 -12.76
CA ALA A 254 -12.17 5.68 -14.20
C ALA A 254 -11.00 6.57 -14.59
N GLY A 255 -10.29 6.22 -15.62
CA GLY A 255 -9.17 7.03 -16.08
C GLY A 255 -8.65 6.65 -17.45
N VAL A 256 -7.78 7.53 -17.96
CA VAL A 256 -7.08 7.36 -19.21
C VAL A 256 -5.61 7.71 -19.04
N ARG A 257 -4.75 6.97 -19.74
CA ARG A 257 -3.31 7.22 -19.80
C ARG A 257 -2.82 7.10 -21.24
N ILE A 258 -1.99 8.03 -21.66
CA ILE A 258 -1.21 7.92 -22.89
C ILE A 258 0.26 7.81 -22.52
N GLN A 259 0.97 6.86 -23.11
CA GLN A 259 2.39 6.65 -22.86
C GLN A 259 3.14 6.28 -24.13
N GLY A 260 4.43 6.58 -24.16
CA GLY A 260 5.30 6.23 -25.27
C GLY A 260 6.77 6.49 -24.93
N VAL A 261 7.66 6.05 -25.82
CA VAL A 261 9.10 6.26 -25.69
C VAL A 261 9.53 7.29 -26.73
N ILE A 262 10.10 8.41 -26.30
CA ILE A 262 10.61 9.48 -27.16
C ILE A 262 12.11 9.25 -27.38
N ASP A 263 12.54 9.32 -28.63
CA ASP A 263 13.94 9.14 -29.06
C ASP A 263 14.60 7.87 -28.48
N ASP A 264 13.80 6.80 -28.35
CA ASP A 264 14.18 5.47 -27.84
C ASP A 264 14.81 5.46 -26.42
N ASN A 265 14.69 6.54 -25.67
CA ASN A 265 15.26 6.65 -24.33
C ASN A 265 14.31 7.22 -23.27
N PHE A 266 13.47 8.19 -23.62
CA PHE A 266 12.59 8.85 -22.66
C PHE A 266 11.22 8.17 -22.62
N ASN A 267 10.96 7.35 -21.61
CA ASN A 267 9.62 6.86 -21.34
C ASN A 267 8.80 7.96 -20.72
N VAL A 268 7.70 8.33 -21.33
CA VAL A 268 6.81 9.43 -20.88
C VAL A 268 5.39 8.92 -20.79
N ALA A 269 4.68 9.31 -19.73
CA ALA A 269 3.26 9.05 -19.60
C ALA A 269 2.53 10.30 -19.12
N LEU A 270 1.28 10.46 -19.58
CA LEU A 270 0.31 11.44 -19.09
C LEU A 270 -0.94 10.69 -18.68
N ALA A 271 -1.48 10.99 -17.52
CA ALA A 271 -2.65 10.31 -16.97
C ALA A 271 -3.65 11.31 -16.38
N HIS A 272 -4.93 10.95 -16.47
CA HIS A 272 -6.00 11.60 -15.75
C HIS A 272 -6.99 10.54 -15.29
N TYR A 273 -7.36 10.55 -14.00
CA TYR A 273 -8.29 9.59 -13.45
C TYR A 273 -9.02 10.13 -12.22
N GLN A 274 -10.15 9.51 -11.91
CA GLN A 274 -10.90 9.66 -10.68
C GLN A 274 -10.71 8.42 -9.81
N THR A 275 -10.49 8.63 -8.51
CA THR A 275 -10.36 7.57 -7.51
C THR A 275 -10.98 7.97 -6.17
N ILE A 276 -10.99 7.05 -5.23
CA ILE A 276 -11.43 7.27 -3.84
C ILE A 276 -10.18 7.30 -2.96
N MET A 277 -10.13 8.24 -2.02
CA MET A 277 -9.01 8.39 -1.10
C MET A 277 -8.87 7.19 -0.16
N ASP A 278 -7.63 6.78 0.15
CA ASP A 278 -7.37 5.65 1.07
C ASP A 278 -7.64 5.97 2.53
N THR A 279 -7.54 7.25 2.90
CA THR A 279 -7.80 7.70 4.27
C THR A 279 -9.16 8.42 4.30
N PRO A 280 -10.10 7.97 5.14
CA PRO A 280 -11.37 8.65 5.26
C PRO A 280 -11.20 10.02 5.92
N SER A 281 -12.00 10.98 5.47
CA SER A 281 -12.08 12.33 6.04
C SER A 281 -12.96 12.32 7.28
N ALA A 282 -12.47 12.94 8.35
CA ALA A 282 -13.21 13.05 9.62
C ALA A 282 -14.07 14.32 9.66
N VAL A 283 -15.32 14.16 10.07
CA VAL A 283 -16.22 15.29 10.35
C VAL A 283 -17.01 15.01 11.62
N VAL A 284 -17.18 16.02 12.47
CA VAL A 284 -18.03 15.91 13.67
C VAL A 284 -19.45 16.33 13.34
N THR A 285 -20.40 15.45 13.57
CA THR A 285 -21.82 15.65 13.30
C THR A 285 -22.62 15.67 14.60
N ILE A 286 -23.77 16.32 14.57
CA ILE A 286 -24.74 16.26 15.68
C ILE A 286 -25.49 14.94 15.56
N ASP A 287 -25.49 14.14 16.63
CA ASP A 287 -26.26 12.91 16.65
C ASP A 287 -27.76 13.21 16.83
N PRO A 288 -28.59 12.97 15.80
CA PRO A 288 -30.00 13.27 15.88
C PRO A 288 -30.78 12.39 16.85
N SER A 289 -30.20 11.25 17.24
CA SER A 289 -30.83 10.29 18.17
C SER A 289 -30.69 10.68 19.63
N VAL A 290 -29.70 11.52 19.98
CA VAL A 290 -29.44 11.94 21.35
C VAL A 290 -29.18 13.47 21.38
N PRO A 291 -30.11 14.26 21.88
CA PRO A 291 -29.96 15.74 21.94
C PRO A 291 -28.66 16.15 22.67
N GLY A 292 -27.83 16.94 22.01
CA GLY A 292 -26.58 17.47 22.55
C GLY A 292 -25.40 16.52 22.46
N MET A 293 -25.56 15.31 21.92
CA MET A 293 -24.47 14.42 21.60
C MET A 293 -23.93 14.66 20.17
N VAL A 294 -22.64 14.48 20.04
CA VAL A 294 -21.93 14.54 18.75
C VAL A 294 -21.34 13.16 18.44
N ALA A 295 -21.16 12.87 17.16
CA ALA A 295 -20.46 11.71 16.65
C ALA A 295 -19.39 12.14 15.66
N GLN A 296 -18.36 11.35 15.50
CA GLN A 296 -17.36 11.51 14.44
C GLN A 296 -17.73 10.58 13.28
N ASP A 297 -18.06 11.19 12.14
CA ASP A 297 -18.27 10.46 10.90
C ASP A 297 -16.98 10.46 10.08
N LEU A 298 -16.61 9.30 9.59
CA LEU A 298 -15.48 9.05 8.71
C LEU A 298 -16.03 8.70 7.33
N THR A 299 -15.72 9.51 6.31
CA THR A 299 -16.25 9.37 4.95
C THR A 299 -15.12 9.31 3.93
N TYR A 300 -15.18 8.36 3.02
CA TYR A 300 -14.23 8.28 1.91
C TYR A 300 -14.62 9.24 0.79
N GLU A 301 -13.71 10.16 0.49
CA GLU A 301 -13.92 11.19 -0.52
C GLU A 301 -13.37 10.77 -1.89
N THR A 302 -14.08 11.17 -2.95
CA THR A 302 -13.63 11.01 -4.32
C THR A 302 -12.75 12.18 -4.73
N VAL A 303 -11.64 11.89 -5.42
CA VAL A 303 -10.68 12.87 -5.90
C VAL A 303 -10.32 12.62 -7.36
N GLN A 304 -10.04 13.70 -8.11
CA GLN A 304 -9.48 13.62 -9.45
C GLN A 304 -7.98 13.86 -9.43
N VAL A 305 -7.25 13.09 -10.23
CA VAL A 305 -5.79 13.19 -10.32
C VAL A 305 -5.40 13.36 -11.77
N THR A 306 -4.57 14.38 -12.03
CA THR A 306 -3.94 14.60 -13.34
C THR A 306 -2.44 14.61 -13.15
N GLY A 307 -1.70 13.85 -13.93
CA GLY A 307 -0.26 13.87 -13.77
C GLY A 307 0.52 13.30 -14.93
N ALA A 308 1.82 13.31 -14.76
CA ALA A 308 2.80 12.84 -15.73
C ALA A 308 3.95 12.12 -15.04
N SER A 309 4.52 11.16 -15.74
CA SER A 309 5.77 10.52 -15.35
C SER A 309 6.76 10.50 -16.50
N MET A 310 8.04 10.51 -16.16
CA MET A 310 9.13 10.35 -17.10
C MET A 310 10.27 9.58 -16.46
N ASN A 311 10.81 8.60 -17.18
CA ASN A 311 12.09 7.99 -16.83
C ASN A 311 13.01 7.89 -18.05
N PHE A 312 14.32 8.02 -17.83
CA PHE A 312 15.32 7.90 -18.87
C PHE A 312 16.67 7.44 -18.31
N TYR A 313 17.43 6.75 -19.13
CA TYR A 313 18.79 6.34 -18.81
C TYR A 313 19.81 7.36 -19.31
N GLU A 314 20.69 7.83 -18.41
CA GLU A 314 21.82 8.67 -18.72
C GLU A 314 23.13 7.87 -18.72
N GLY A 315 23.71 7.69 -19.91
CA GLY A 315 24.82 6.77 -20.15
C GLY A 315 26.16 7.17 -19.53
N HIS A 316 26.47 8.50 -19.42
CA HIS A 316 27.71 8.95 -18.82
C HIS A 316 27.74 8.75 -17.31
N LEU A 317 26.59 8.90 -16.67
CA LEU A 317 26.44 8.67 -15.23
C LEU A 317 26.11 7.21 -14.90
N ASN A 318 25.74 6.41 -15.90
CA ASN A 318 25.23 5.05 -15.72
C ASN A 318 24.09 5.02 -14.68
N THR A 319 23.08 5.86 -14.90
CA THR A 319 22.03 6.17 -13.93
C THR A 319 20.69 6.30 -14.65
N VAL A 320 19.65 5.71 -14.10
CA VAL A 320 18.27 5.98 -14.53
C VAL A 320 17.73 7.13 -13.69
N PHE A 321 17.20 8.15 -14.33
CA PHE A 321 16.47 9.23 -13.68
C PHE A 321 14.97 8.95 -13.80
N ARG A 322 14.23 9.23 -12.72
CA ARG A 322 12.78 9.11 -12.66
C ARG A 322 12.18 10.40 -12.12
N THR A 323 11.08 10.82 -12.71
CA THR A 323 10.30 11.95 -12.19
C THR A 323 8.81 11.68 -12.37
N GLU A 324 8.04 12.16 -11.44
CA GLU A 324 6.59 12.06 -11.43
C GLU A 324 6.01 13.35 -10.87
N VAL A 325 4.91 13.82 -11.46
CA VAL A 325 4.15 14.97 -10.98
C VAL A 325 2.67 14.63 -11.02
N ALA A 326 1.95 14.95 -9.96
CA ALA A 326 0.52 14.72 -9.82
C ALA A 326 -0.16 15.95 -9.22
N TRP A 327 -1.24 16.37 -9.86
CA TRP A 327 -2.14 17.40 -9.39
C TRP A 327 -3.42 16.76 -8.90
N PHE A 328 -3.72 16.92 -7.62
CA PHE A 328 -4.94 16.45 -6.98
C PHE A 328 -5.93 17.61 -6.92
N TRP A 329 -7.10 17.38 -7.52
CA TRP A 329 -8.19 18.34 -7.55
C TRP A 329 -9.13 18.08 -6.37
N ASP A 330 -9.48 19.15 -5.64
CA ASP A 330 -10.46 19.10 -4.56
C ASP A 330 -10.17 18.01 -3.52
N GLU A 331 -8.91 17.85 -3.14
CA GLU A 331 -8.49 16.94 -2.09
C GLU A 331 -9.00 17.40 -0.74
N PRO A 332 -9.61 16.51 0.08
CA PRO A 332 -10.09 16.86 1.40
C PRO A 332 -8.94 17.22 2.33
N VAL A 333 -9.14 18.26 3.12
CA VAL A 333 -8.22 18.69 4.17
C VAL A 333 -8.94 18.80 5.51
N PHE A 334 -8.19 18.80 6.59
CA PHE A 334 -8.76 18.91 7.93
C PHE A 334 -8.49 20.30 8.51
N ILE A 335 -9.57 21.06 8.76
CA ILE A 335 -9.58 22.34 9.46
C ILE A 335 -10.49 22.17 10.67
N PRO A 336 -9.95 22.06 11.90
CA PRO A 336 -10.72 21.70 13.08
C PRO A 336 -11.99 22.51 13.29
N GLU A 337 -11.95 23.82 13.06
CA GLU A 337 -13.11 24.73 13.23
C GLU A 337 -14.23 24.46 12.21
N ILE A 338 -13.90 23.86 11.07
CA ILE A 338 -14.85 23.53 10.00
C ILE A 338 -15.30 22.07 10.12
N ASN A 339 -14.35 21.14 10.28
CA ASN A 339 -14.67 19.72 10.36
C ASN A 339 -15.34 19.34 11.70
N ALA A 340 -14.98 20.05 12.78
CA ALA A 340 -15.42 19.73 14.14
C ALA A 340 -15.87 20.98 14.92
N PRO A 341 -16.82 21.78 14.40
CA PRO A 341 -17.21 23.05 15.01
C PRO A 341 -17.77 22.89 16.44
N ALA A 342 -18.31 21.74 16.78
CA ALA A 342 -18.81 21.42 18.12
C ALA A 342 -17.70 21.46 19.19
N LEU A 343 -16.45 21.13 18.85
CA LEU A 343 -15.28 21.23 19.75
C LEU A 343 -14.98 22.69 20.13
N PHE A 344 -15.42 23.65 19.34
CA PHE A 344 -15.25 25.09 19.55
C PHE A 344 -16.53 25.80 20.06
N GLY A 345 -17.49 25.00 20.56
CA GLY A 345 -18.74 25.50 21.11
C GLY A 345 -19.81 25.88 20.08
N ASN A 346 -19.59 25.59 18.81
CA ASN A 346 -20.57 25.80 17.76
C ASN A 346 -21.24 24.46 17.39
N PHE A 347 -22.39 24.17 17.99
CA PHE A 347 -23.11 22.91 17.83
C PHE A 347 -23.85 22.82 16.50
N VAL A 348 -23.08 22.77 15.39
CA VAL A 348 -23.57 22.50 14.05
C VAL A 348 -22.78 21.31 13.48
N THR A 349 -23.34 20.65 12.48
CA THR A 349 -22.63 19.61 11.73
C THR A 349 -21.47 20.26 10.98
N GLY A 350 -20.29 19.63 11.05
CA GLY A 350 -19.11 20.06 10.33
C GLY A 350 -19.21 19.79 8.82
N GLU A 351 -18.26 20.31 8.08
CA GLU A 351 -18.10 20.14 6.64
C GLU A 351 -16.68 19.64 6.35
N ILE A 352 -16.46 19.08 5.17
CA ILE A 352 -15.15 18.63 4.69
C ILE A 352 -14.60 19.68 3.72
N PRO A 353 -13.68 20.55 4.15
CA PRO A 353 -13.05 21.51 3.26
C PRO A 353 -12.12 20.81 2.27
N LYS A 354 -11.92 21.41 1.09
CA LYS A 354 -11.14 20.85 -0.01
C LYS A 354 -10.14 21.85 -0.55
N THR A 355 -9.00 21.36 -1.01
CA THR A 355 -7.95 22.16 -1.66
C THR A 355 -7.31 21.40 -2.81
N ASN A 356 -6.56 22.11 -3.66
CA ASN A 356 -5.76 21.45 -4.69
C ASN A 356 -4.35 21.24 -4.18
N VAL A 357 -3.79 20.04 -4.44
CA VAL A 357 -2.47 19.65 -3.99
C VAL A 357 -1.61 19.26 -5.18
N LEU A 358 -0.44 19.88 -5.30
CA LEU A 358 0.60 19.47 -6.23
C LEU A 358 1.59 18.56 -5.51
N ARG A 359 1.77 17.34 -6.02
CA ARG A 359 2.80 16.40 -5.55
C ARG A 359 3.80 16.14 -6.66
N TYR A 360 5.06 16.03 -6.32
CA TYR A 360 6.07 15.62 -7.29
C TYR A 360 7.18 14.80 -6.64
N MET A 361 7.80 13.99 -7.48
CA MET A 361 8.96 13.17 -7.14
C MET A 361 10.06 13.37 -8.19
N VAL A 362 11.30 13.45 -7.72
CA VAL A 362 12.52 13.34 -8.52
C VAL A 362 13.41 12.29 -7.89
N GLY A 363 13.85 11.33 -8.68
CA GLY A 363 14.68 10.24 -8.17
C GLY A 363 15.69 9.73 -9.19
N PHE A 364 16.57 8.86 -8.71
CA PHE A 364 17.51 8.17 -9.56
C PHE A 364 17.84 6.77 -9.03
N ASP A 365 18.10 5.86 -9.96
CA ASP A 365 18.55 4.49 -9.70
C ASP A 365 19.95 4.34 -10.23
N LYS A 366 20.87 3.92 -9.37
CA LYS A 366 22.28 3.79 -9.71
C LYS A 366 22.88 2.49 -9.20
N ASN A 367 23.55 1.79 -10.08
CA ASN A 367 24.37 0.63 -9.74
C ASN A 367 25.84 1.02 -9.84
N PHE A 368 26.62 0.76 -8.78
CA PHE A 368 28.04 1.11 -8.77
C PHE A 368 28.87 0.09 -8.00
N TRP A 369 30.16 0.03 -8.35
CA TRP A 369 31.12 -0.79 -7.65
C TRP A 369 31.69 -0.07 -6.44
N PHE A 370 31.51 -0.66 -5.25
CA PHE A 370 32.19 -0.23 -4.03
C PHE A 370 32.92 -1.43 -3.40
N ARG A 371 34.11 -1.72 -3.94
CA ARG A 371 34.86 -2.96 -3.68
C ARG A 371 35.32 -3.12 -2.24
N LEU A 372 35.27 -2.07 -1.41
CA LEU A 372 35.53 -2.18 0.04
C LEU A 372 34.41 -2.95 0.76
N ILE A 373 33.16 -2.76 0.32
CA ILE A 373 32.00 -3.47 0.85
C ILE A 373 31.79 -4.78 0.12
N ASN A 374 31.70 -4.74 -1.22
CA ASN A 374 31.46 -5.94 -2.00
C ASN A 374 32.37 -6.00 -3.23
N ARG A 375 33.13 -7.10 -3.35
CA ARG A 375 34.05 -7.32 -4.47
C ARG A 375 33.43 -8.09 -5.62
N LYS A 376 32.28 -8.78 -5.40
CA LYS A 376 31.65 -9.68 -6.35
C LYS A 376 30.38 -9.15 -6.97
N SER A 377 29.70 -8.20 -6.29
CA SER A 377 28.43 -7.64 -6.75
C SER A 377 28.46 -6.11 -6.61
N MET A 378 27.71 -5.43 -7.47
CA MET A 378 27.48 -3.99 -7.36
C MET A 378 26.61 -3.66 -6.16
N ILE A 379 26.67 -2.41 -5.73
CA ILE A 379 25.70 -1.82 -4.83
C ILE A 379 24.60 -1.21 -5.69
N ASN A 380 23.35 -1.54 -5.37
CA ASN A 380 22.18 -0.90 -5.94
C ASN A 380 21.76 0.24 -5.01
N MET A 381 21.45 1.39 -5.56
CA MET A 381 21.03 2.58 -4.83
C MET A 381 19.85 3.22 -5.55
N TYR A 382 18.76 3.43 -4.79
CA TYR A 382 17.52 4.06 -5.22
C TYR A 382 17.28 5.26 -4.32
N PHE A 383 17.24 6.44 -4.91
CA PHE A 383 17.01 7.68 -4.18
C PHE A 383 15.79 8.38 -4.77
N GLN A 384 14.90 8.87 -3.90
CA GLN A 384 13.75 9.67 -4.32
C GLN A 384 13.56 10.84 -3.34
N TYR A 385 13.32 12.00 -3.91
CA TYR A 385 12.87 13.19 -3.24
C TYR A 385 11.39 13.40 -3.56
N PHE A 386 10.56 13.54 -2.54
CA PHE A 386 9.12 13.77 -2.65
C PHE A 386 8.79 15.13 -2.09
N ALA A 387 7.84 15.83 -2.71
CA ALA A 387 7.31 17.07 -2.17
C ALA A 387 5.81 17.20 -2.45
N GLU A 388 5.14 17.85 -1.50
CA GLU A 388 3.73 18.21 -1.56
C GLU A 388 3.58 19.73 -1.38
N TYR A 389 2.70 20.36 -2.16
CA TYR A 389 2.43 21.78 -2.09
C TYR A 389 0.92 22.02 -2.14
N TYR A 390 0.37 22.60 -1.08
CA TYR A 390 -1.04 22.96 -0.95
C TYR A 390 -1.26 24.34 -1.54
N THR A 391 -1.99 24.45 -2.66
CA THR A 391 -2.09 25.69 -3.45
C THR A 391 -2.94 26.75 -2.79
N ASN A 392 -4.09 26.37 -2.23
CA ASN A 392 -5.01 27.23 -1.50
C ASN A 392 -4.92 26.94 0.01
N TYR A 393 -3.68 26.95 0.52
CA TYR A 393 -3.40 26.62 1.90
C TYR A 393 -4.05 27.61 2.87
N ASP A 394 -4.74 27.06 3.89
CA ASP A 394 -5.27 27.79 5.04
C ASP A 394 -4.37 27.45 6.26
N GLU A 395 -3.87 28.47 6.97
CA GLU A 395 -3.01 28.31 8.14
C GLU A 395 -3.65 27.51 9.29
N ARG A 396 -4.98 27.31 9.25
CA ARG A 396 -5.71 26.46 10.19
C ARG A 396 -5.73 24.98 9.80
N GLN A 397 -5.17 24.64 8.63
CA GLN A 397 -5.07 23.22 8.24
C GLN A 397 -4.21 22.45 9.23
N LYS A 398 -4.69 21.28 9.59
CA LYS A 398 -4.05 20.35 10.51
C LYS A 398 -4.03 18.95 9.91
N LEU A 399 -3.11 18.14 10.34
CA LEU A 399 -3.24 16.69 10.15
C LEU A 399 -4.35 16.19 11.08
N PRO A 400 -5.22 15.27 10.63
CA PRO A 400 -6.28 14.71 11.46
C PRO A 400 -5.76 13.74 12.53
N VAL A 401 -4.59 14.05 13.08
CA VAL A 401 -3.90 13.32 14.13
C VAL A 401 -3.96 14.15 15.39
N ASN A 402 -4.76 13.70 16.35
CA ASN A 402 -4.84 14.34 17.65
C ASN A 402 -3.78 13.73 18.58
N ARG A 403 -2.83 14.55 19.00
CA ARG A 403 -1.73 14.16 19.87
C ARG A 403 -2.06 14.26 21.36
N PHE A 404 -3.03 15.07 21.73
CA PHE A 404 -3.39 15.35 23.12
C PHE A 404 -4.89 15.19 23.38
N PRO A 405 -5.32 14.85 24.61
CA PRO A 405 -6.72 14.58 24.94
C PRO A 405 -7.66 15.77 24.69
N PHE A 406 -7.15 16.97 24.46
CA PHE A 406 -7.91 18.21 24.37
C PHE A 406 -7.83 18.94 23.02
N GLY A 407 -7.50 18.23 21.91
CA GLY A 407 -7.67 18.77 20.57
C GLY A 407 -6.49 19.57 20.03
N GLU A 408 -5.27 19.32 20.50
CA GLU A 408 -4.09 19.80 19.79
C GLU A 408 -3.81 18.87 18.61
N PHE A 409 -4.19 19.31 17.43
CA PHE A 409 -3.87 18.63 16.18
C PHE A 409 -2.48 19.05 15.71
N MET A 410 -1.80 18.13 15.01
CA MET A 410 -0.53 18.45 14.38
C MET A 410 -0.73 19.47 13.26
N ASP A 411 0.17 20.42 13.14
CA ASP A 411 0.18 21.37 12.04
C ASP A 411 0.41 20.66 10.71
N GLN A 412 -0.26 21.10 9.67
CA GLN A 412 0.04 20.75 8.30
C GLN A 412 0.73 21.93 7.64
N GLU A 413 1.92 21.69 7.13
CA GLU A 413 2.66 22.72 6.45
C GLU A 413 2.12 22.93 5.02
N ARG A 414 2.28 24.16 4.49
CA ARG A 414 1.95 24.46 3.09
C ARG A 414 2.80 23.68 2.10
N TYR A 415 4.03 23.37 2.51
CA TYR A 415 5.02 22.64 1.73
C TYR A 415 5.65 21.59 2.62
N GLU A 416 5.51 20.34 2.24
CA GLU A 416 6.12 19.20 2.92
C GLU A 416 7.04 18.46 1.96
N ASP A 417 8.19 18.00 2.43
CA ASP A 417 9.09 17.20 1.63
C ASP A 417 9.68 16.01 2.41
N LYS A 418 10.08 15.00 1.68
CA LYS A 418 10.66 13.78 2.24
C LYS A 418 11.70 13.19 1.30
N TYR A 419 12.72 12.59 1.88
CA TYR A 419 13.80 11.92 1.16
C TYR A 419 13.77 10.43 1.46
N THR A 420 13.88 9.62 0.43
CA THR A 420 14.01 8.17 0.59
C THR A 420 15.29 7.68 -0.04
N LEU A 421 15.94 6.72 0.60
CA LEU A 421 17.13 6.06 0.08
C LEU A 421 17.05 4.56 0.40
N VAL A 422 17.07 3.75 -0.64
CA VAL A 422 17.21 2.30 -0.48
C VAL A 422 18.55 1.87 -1.09
N THR A 423 19.32 1.12 -0.33
CA THR A 423 20.59 0.56 -0.81
C THR A 423 20.71 -0.91 -0.45
N SER A 424 21.17 -1.71 -1.41
CA SER A 424 21.34 -3.15 -1.25
C SER A 424 22.53 -3.67 -2.04
N THR A 425 23.01 -4.84 -1.68
CA THR A 425 23.98 -5.62 -2.47
C THR A 425 23.76 -7.10 -2.21
N THR A 426 24.37 -7.97 -3.01
CA THR A 426 24.17 -9.42 -2.87
C THR A 426 25.50 -10.13 -2.58
N TYR A 427 25.46 -11.11 -1.70
CA TYR A 427 26.56 -12.01 -1.34
C TYR A 427 26.16 -13.47 -1.59
N MET A 428 27.13 -14.38 -1.45
CA MET A 428 26.90 -15.82 -1.54
C MET A 428 26.17 -16.23 -2.83
N ASP A 429 26.68 -15.72 -3.97
CA ASP A 429 26.14 -15.98 -5.30
C ASP A 429 24.65 -15.55 -5.45
N GLY A 430 24.31 -14.39 -4.85
CA GLY A 430 22.98 -13.78 -4.94
C GLY A 430 21.97 -14.27 -3.89
N THR A 431 22.37 -15.18 -2.99
CA THR A 431 21.43 -15.77 -2.02
C THR A 431 21.35 -15.02 -0.69
N LEU A 432 22.23 -14.05 -0.42
CA LEU A 432 22.21 -13.23 0.78
C LEU A 432 22.17 -11.76 0.37
N THR A 433 21.13 -11.04 0.78
CA THR A 433 20.88 -9.64 0.41
C THR A 433 20.72 -8.78 1.65
N PRO A 434 21.78 -8.12 2.15
CA PRO A 434 21.64 -7.01 3.07
C PRO A 434 21.08 -5.79 2.34
N GLN A 435 20.18 -5.08 3.01
CA GLN A 435 19.54 -3.85 2.53
C GLN A 435 19.37 -2.85 3.67
N VAL A 436 19.44 -1.57 3.35
CA VAL A 436 19.04 -0.50 4.25
C VAL A 436 18.08 0.42 3.49
N ALA A 437 16.89 0.66 4.04
CA ALA A 437 15.99 1.68 3.58
C ALA A 437 15.92 2.82 4.59
N LEU A 438 15.92 4.05 4.12
CA LEU A 438 15.84 5.27 4.92
C LEU A 438 14.70 6.13 4.40
N VAL A 439 13.94 6.73 5.32
CA VAL A 439 12.99 7.81 5.03
C VAL A 439 13.34 8.95 5.96
N TYR A 440 13.78 10.06 5.40
CA TYR A 440 14.14 11.26 6.14
C TYR A 440 13.10 12.34 5.90
N ASP A 441 12.58 12.85 7.00
CA ASP A 441 11.67 13.99 7.05
C ASP A 441 12.48 15.19 7.56
N PRO A 442 12.68 16.25 6.74
CA PRO A 442 13.48 17.43 7.13
C PRO A 442 12.94 18.17 8.35
N GLU A 443 11.68 18.02 8.68
CA GLU A 443 11.06 18.58 9.88
C GLU A 443 11.58 17.93 11.16
N GLY A 444 12.37 16.87 11.05
CA GLY A 444 13.18 16.34 12.15
C GLY A 444 12.92 14.89 12.53
N ALA A 445 12.52 14.04 11.58
CA ALA A 445 12.39 12.61 11.83
C ALA A 445 13.13 11.75 10.80
N LEU A 446 13.56 10.57 11.25
CA LEU A 446 14.21 9.57 10.41
C LEU A 446 13.67 8.17 10.73
N MET A 447 13.15 7.50 9.71
CA MET A 447 12.89 6.06 9.73
C MET A 447 14.05 5.34 9.03
N TYR A 448 14.54 4.26 9.63
CA TYR A 448 15.62 3.44 9.06
C TYR A 448 15.30 1.96 9.22
N ILE A 449 15.46 1.21 8.13
CA ILE A 449 15.06 -0.20 8.05
C ILE A 449 16.24 -1.03 7.52
N PRO A 450 17.23 -1.36 8.37
CA PRO A 450 18.21 -2.37 8.03
C PRO A 450 17.54 -3.75 7.98
N SER A 451 17.82 -4.49 6.93
CA SER A 451 17.30 -5.85 6.76
C SER A 451 18.33 -6.75 6.12
N ILE A 452 18.16 -8.03 6.32
CA ILE A 452 18.94 -9.08 5.68
C ILE A 452 18.00 -10.19 5.24
N GLU A 453 18.10 -10.57 3.98
CA GLU A 453 17.35 -11.66 3.41
C GLU A 453 18.30 -12.79 3.00
N LYS A 454 17.92 -14.03 3.28
CA LYS A 454 18.62 -15.23 2.87
C LYS A 454 17.68 -16.19 2.16
N SER A 455 18.02 -16.52 0.92
CA SER A 455 17.28 -17.47 0.09
C SER A 455 17.96 -18.84 0.14
N PHE A 456 17.16 -19.88 0.44
CA PHE A 456 17.49 -21.29 0.30
C PHE A 456 16.31 -21.96 -0.38
N HIS A 457 16.32 -21.99 -1.67
CA HIS A 457 15.17 -22.54 -2.37
C HIS A 457 14.68 -23.88 -1.78
N PRO A 458 13.39 -24.03 -1.39
CA PRO A 458 12.26 -23.14 -1.66
C PRO A 458 12.00 -22.07 -0.57
N TRP A 459 12.90 -21.91 0.40
CA TRP A 459 12.73 -21.01 1.55
C TRP A 459 13.42 -19.67 1.35
N ILE A 460 12.77 -18.62 1.84
CA ILE A 460 13.31 -17.27 1.97
C ILE A 460 13.12 -16.83 3.43
N PHE A 461 14.19 -16.39 4.07
CA PHE A 461 14.17 -15.84 5.43
C PHE A 461 14.57 -14.37 5.40
N LYS A 462 13.81 -13.52 6.06
CA LYS A 462 14.08 -12.07 6.18
C LYS A 462 14.06 -11.68 7.66
N LEU A 463 15.10 -10.97 8.08
CA LEU A 463 15.18 -10.29 9.36
C LEU A 463 15.25 -8.79 9.08
N ALA A 464 14.38 -7.99 9.71
CA ALA A 464 14.37 -6.54 9.54
C ALA A 464 14.18 -5.86 10.90
N TYR A 465 14.79 -4.68 11.06
CA TYR A 465 14.54 -3.80 12.16
C TYR A 465 13.94 -2.50 11.63
N TYR A 466 12.86 -2.05 12.24
CA TYR A 466 12.18 -0.81 11.91
C TYR A 466 12.44 0.19 13.03
N GLY A 467 13.41 1.07 12.82
CA GLY A 467 13.80 2.11 13.75
C GLY A 467 13.24 3.46 13.31
N ILE A 468 12.74 4.25 14.25
CA ILE A 468 12.23 5.58 14.00
C ILE A 468 12.78 6.49 15.11
N THR A 469 13.29 7.66 14.74
CA THR A 469 13.86 8.62 15.66
C THR A 469 13.52 10.04 15.22
N GLY A 470 13.57 10.99 16.16
CA GLY A 470 13.29 12.39 15.90
C GLY A 470 12.04 12.90 16.62
N HIS A 471 11.51 14.00 16.10
CA HIS A 471 10.32 14.66 16.64
C HIS A 471 9.06 13.82 16.35
N ASP A 472 8.16 13.75 17.33
CA ASP A 472 6.92 12.99 17.26
C ASP A 472 5.71 13.83 16.78
N ASP A 473 5.95 15.10 16.48
CA ASP A 473 5.01 16.06 15.92
C ASP A 473 5.15 16.24 14.40
N VAL A 474 5.91 15.35 13.74
CA VAL A 474 6.05 15.32 12.28
C VAL A 474 5.57 13.98 11.71
N SER A 475 5.27 13.97 10.42
CA SER A 475 4.54 12.86 9.77
C SER A 475 5.20 11.49 9.89
N VAL A 476 6.53 11.40 9.85
CA VAL A 476 7.28 10.13 10.03
C VAL A 476 7.47 9.85 11.52
N GLY A 477 7.73 10.88 12.30
CA GLY A 477 8.07 10.77 13.71
C GLY A 477 6.93 10.33 14.61
N ILE A 478 5.67 10.55 14.20
CA ILE A 478 4.49 10.07 14.94
C ILE A 478 4.49 8.56 15.13
N LEU A 479 5.20 7.83 14.27
CA LEU A 479 5.35 6.37 14.37
C LEU A 479 6.51 5.95 15.29
N ARG A 480 7.19 6.90 15.96
CA ARG A 480 8.37 6.66 16.79
C ARG A 480 8.21 5.52 17.79
N ASP A 481 7.05 5.41 18.41
CA ASP A 481 6.78 4.39 19.41
C ASP A 481 6.45 3.00 18.81
N ARG A 482 6.38 2.90 17.46
CA ARG A 482 6.12 1.63 16.76
C ARG A 482 7.38 0.88 16.33
N GLN A 483 8.55 1.21 16.88
CA GLN A 483 9.80 0.50 16.57
C GLN A 483 9.67 -1.00 16.84
N GLN A 484 10.14 -1.81 15.90
CA GLN A 484 9.99 -3.26 15.98
C GLN A 484 11.11 -4.02 15.26
N VAL A 485 11.36 -5.24 15.70
CA VAL A 485 12.14 -6.23 14.96
C VAL A 485 11.19 -7.27 14.38
N SER A 486 11.40 -7.66 13.12
CA SER A 486 10.54 -8.60 12.40
C SER A 486 11.36 -9.74 11.85
N PHE A 487 10.88 -10.96 12.03
CA PHE A 487 11.39 -12.16 11.37
C PHE A 487 10.31 -12.78 10.49
N GLN A 488 10.66 -13.07 9.25
CA GLN A 488 9.76 -13.66 8.27
C GLN A 488 10.38 -14.91 7.65
N ALA A 489 9.58 -15.95 7.51
CA ALA A 489 9.89 -17.15 6.76
C ALA A 489 8.86 -17.32 5.63
N THR A 490 9.32 -17.47 4.41
CA THR A 490 8.48 -17.67 3.21
C THR A 490 8.88 -18.95 2.51
N LEU A 491 7.90 -19.79 2.21
CA LEU A 491 8.00 -20.95 1.33
C LEU A 491 7.39 -20.59 -0.02
N VAL A 492 8.12 -20.82 -1.11
CA VAL A 492 7.65 -20.51 -2.49
C VAL A 492 7.58 -21.82 -3.28
N PHE A 493 6.53 -22.03 -4.07
CA PHE A 493 6.34 -23.21 -4.91
C PHE A 493 5.59 -22.89 -6.21
#